data_cf2fff2932d9a84e00063bdfed672951
#
_entry.id   cf2fff2932d9a84e00063bdfed672951
#
_cell.length_a   1.000
_cell.length_b   1.000
_cell.length_c   1.000
_cell.angle_alpha   90.00
_cell.angle_beta   90.00
_cell.angle_gamma   90.00
#
_symmetry.space_group_name_H-M   'P 1'
#
loop_
_entity.id
_entity.type
_entity.pdbx_description
1 polymer ?
#
loop_
_entity_poly.entity_id
_entity_poly.type
_entity_poly.pdbx_seq_one_letter_code
_entity_poly.pdbx_strand_id
1 'polypeptide(L)'
;GDVMTYRTSDQHFDAGHTQGWSDPYYVKGQNLSYDGQTGSIEKGMITSKHAMAFKHTPDYRIEGEDIKIYPGDKVVIQHPSFYIKNFKLFSLKSYTKSIRGDKQGKVSAFSIMPRPIYNSDDGIGLRGNAEIPLGESGEAYFDYKWYSKAGFKPQIGYRYFLPWGTASIGYSKVSN
;
A
#
# COMPACT_ATOMS: atom_id res chain seq x y z
N GLY A 1 19.52 17.22 15.64
CA GLY A 1 18.10 17.32 15.36
C GLY A 1 17.87 17.46 13.87
N ASP A 2 16.87 16.77 13.37
CA ASP A 2 16.55 16.80 11.95
C ASP A 2 15.98 18.17 11.57
N VAL A 3 16.47 18.71 10.48
CA VAL A 3 16.03 20.00 9.97
C VAL A 3 14.73 19.77 9.20
N MET A 4 13.70 20.53 9.58
CA MET A 4 12.43 20.58 8.87
C MET A 4 12.34 21.97 8.21
N THR A 5 12.11 21.99 6.92
CA THR A 5 11.95 23.25 6.16
C THR A 5 10.55 23.28 5.55
N TYR A 6 9.83 24.36 5.79
CA TYR A 6 8.53 24.61 5.17
C TYR A 6 8.55 25.93 4.43
N ARG A 7 8.18 25.91 3.16
CA ARG A 7 8.08 27.08 2.31
C ARG A 7 6.62 27.36 1.97
N THR A 8 6.11 28.47 2.48
CA THR A 8 4.69 28.85 2.36
C THR A 8 4.27 29.27 0.96
N SER A 9 5.22 29.75 0.14
CA SER A 9 4.93 30.27 -1.21
C SER A 9 4.43 29.19 -2.19
N ASP A 10 4.92 27.98 -2.05
CA ASP A 10 4.64 26.82 -2.93
C ASP A 10 4.17 25.59 -2.16
N GLN A 11 3.87 25.75 -0.87
CA GLN A 11 3.48 24.67 0.03
C GLN A 11 4.51 23.50 0.09
N HIS A 12 5.77 23.83 -0.18
CA HIS A 12 6.84 22.86 -0.18
C HIS A 12 7.30 22.53 1.23
N PHE A 13 7.49 21.24 1.50
CA PHE A 13 7.92 20.73 2.80
C PHE A 13 9.03 19.71 2.61
N ASP A 14 10.14 19.88 3.34
CA ASP A 14 11.25 18.94 3.39
C ASP A 14 11.59 18.57 4.83
N ALA A 15 11.87 17.29 5.05
CA ALA A 15 12.36 16.79 6.33
C ALA A 15 13.33 15.61 6.14
N GLY A 16 14.48 15.65 6.80
CA GLY A 16 15.53 14.65 6.67
C GLY A 16 15.10 13.27 7.19
N HIS A 17 14.82 13.16 8.49
CA HIS A 17 14.27 11.94 9.08
C HIS A 17 12.90 12.24 9.67
N THR A 18 11.92 11.51 9.24
CA THR A 18 10.55 11.73 9.66
C THR A 18 9.93 10.43 10.16
N GLN A 19 9.21 10.53 11.25
CA GLN A 19 8.34 9.47 11.71
C GLN A 19 7.05 10.09 12.23
N GLY A 20 5.93 9.47 11.94
CA GLY A 20 4.65 10.03 12.34
C GLY A 20 3.48 9.14 12.00
N TRP A 21 2.33 9.61 12.43
CA TRP A 21 1.06 8.97 12.18
C TRP A 21 0.30 9.77 11.12
N SER A 22 -0.09 9.08 10.07
CA SER A 22 -1.08 9.56 9.11
C SER A 22 -2.18 8.52 9.09
N ASP A 23 -3.24 8.75 9.85
CA ASP A 23 -4.29 7.74 10.11
C ASP A 23 -4.79 7.08 8.84
N PRO A 24 -4.77 5.75 8.77
CA PRO A 24 -4.46 4.75 9.81
C PRO A 24 -3.01 4.23 9.80
N TYR A 25 -2.07 4.95 9.22
CA TYR A 25 -0.69 4.52 9.01
C TYR A 25 0.28 5.12 10.02
N TYR A 26 1.29 4.33 10.34
CA TYR A 26 2.56 4.82 10.84
C TYR A 26 3.57 4.81 9.68
N VAL A 27 4.20 5.94 9.46
CA VAL A 27 5.22 6.12 8.42
C VAL A 27 6.52 6.55 9.09
N LYS A 28 7.59 5.92 8.68
CA LYS A 28 8.95 6.32 9.03
C LYS A 28 9.76 6.39 7.75
N GLY A 29 10.46 7.51 7.54
CA GLY A 29 11.19 7.70 6.30
C GLY A 29 12.35 8.64 6.39
N GLN A 30 13.19 8.61 5.36
CA GLN A 30 14.30 9.52 5.13
C GLN A 30 13.97 10.38 3.92
N ASN A 31 14.36 11.67 3.98
CA ASN A 31 14.18 12.63 2.91
C ASN A 31 12.73 12.69 2.42
N LEU A 32 11.84 13.05 3.36
CA LEU A 32 10.46 13.34 3.03
C LEU A 32 10.38 14.72 2.37
N SER A 33 9.72 14.80 1.22
CA SER A 33 9.38 16.06 0.57
C SER A 33 7.92 16.08 0.14
N TYR A 34 7.34 17.25 0.06
CA TYR A 34 6.02 17.50 -0.48
C TYR A 34 6.03 18.80 -1.29
N ASP A 35 5.57 18.74 -2.53
CA ASP A 35 5.61 19.85 -3.48
C ASP A 35 4.26 20.54 -3.71
N GLY A 36 3.29 20.34 -2.79
CA GLY A 36 1.93 20.82 -2.93
C GLY A 36 0.99 19.86 -3.67
N GLN A 37 1.54 18.87 -4.38
CA GLN A 37 0.78 17.88 -5.15
C GLN A 37 1.18 16.44 -4.83
N THR A 38 2.48 16.18 -4.66
CA THR A 38 3.03 14.84 -4.49
C THR A 38 3.90 14.78 -3.24
N GLY A 39 3.64 13.81 -2.38
CA GLY A 39 4.55 13.42 -1.31
C GLY A 39 5.58 12.41 -1.79
N SER A 40 6.85 12.63 -1.47
CA SER A 40 7.95 11.72 -1.81
C SER A 40 8.75 11.35 -0.56
N ILE A 41 9.14 10.08 -0.46
CA ILE A 41 9.99 9.55 0.62
C ILE A 41 11.05 8.68 -0.04
N GLU A 42 12.32 9.02 0.11
CA GLU A 42 13.42 8.30 -0.55
C GLU A 42 13.54 6.87 -0.06
N LYS A 43 13.56 6.67 1.26
CA LYS A 43 13.52 5.34 1.90
C LYS A 43 12.53 5.38 3.03
N GLY A 44 11.61 4.44 3.04
CA GLY A 44 10.55 4.48 4.03
C GLY A 44 10.04 3.11 4.46
N MET A 45 9.40 3.14 5.61
CA MET A 45 8.64 2.04 6.18
C MET A 45 7.21 2.49 6.41
N ILE A 46 6.28 1.70 5.98
CA ILE A 46 4.85 1.92 6.21
C ILE A 46 4.29 0.72 6.97
N THR A 47 3.55 0.99 8.04
CA THR A 47 2.81 -0.04 8.78
C THR A 47 1.50 0.53 9.29
N SER A 48 0.63 -0.30 9.85
CA SER A 48 -0.61 0.18 10.46
C SER A 48 -0.39 0.59 11.92
N LYS A 49 -1.28 1.44 12.40
CA LYS A 49 -1.33 1.85 13.81
C LYS A 49 -1.40 0.65 14.76
N HIS A 50 -2.20 -0.36 14.41
CA HIS A 50 -2.35 -1.56 15.23
C HIS A 50 -1.11 -2.45 15.27
N ALA A 51 -0.39 -2.54 14.14
CA ALA A 51 0.83 -3.34 14.07
C ALA A 51 1.99 -2.70 14.86
N MET A 52 1.97 -1.39 15.04
CA MET A 52 3.00 -0.63 15.77
C MET A 52 2.67 -0.43 17.24
N ALA A 53 1.43 -0.68 17.67
CA ALA A 53 0.99 -0.42 19.03
C ALA A 53 1.85 -1.17 20.05
N PHE A 54 2.46 -0.40 20.98
CA PHE A 54 3.27 -0.91 22.09
C PHE A 54 4.52 -1.72 21.73
N LYS A 55 5.01 -1.68 20.50
CA LYS A 55 6.15 -2.48 20.04
C LYS A 55 7.20 -1.62 19.33
N HIS A 56 8.46 -1.98 19.51
CA HIS A 56 9.56 -1.37 18.76
C HIS A 56 9.62 -1.87 17.29
N THR A 57 9.20 -3.11 17.06
CA THR A 57 9.14 -3.71 15.73
C THR A 57 7.68 -4.01 15.42
N PRO A 58 7.12 -3.48 14.33
CA PRO A 58 5.75 -3.75 13.95
C PRO A 58 5.55 -5.23 13.59
N ASP A 59 4.34 -5.74 13.84
CA ASP A 59 3.99 -7.12 13.49
C ASP A 59 4.09 -7.38 11.99
N TYR A 60 3.83 -6.35 11.16
CA TYR A 60 4.02 -6.37 9.72
C TYR A 60 4.37 -4.97 9.22
N ARG A 61 5.16 -4.91 8.16
CA ARG A 61 5.54 -3.65 7.52
C ARG A 61 5.91 -3.84 6.06
N ILE A 62 5.84 -2.76 5.31
CA ILE A 62 6.43 -2.61 3.98
C ILE A 62 7.60 -1.64 4.11
N GLU A 63 8.77 -2.05 3.65
CA GLU A 63 9.92 -1.18 3.46
C GLU A 63 10.11 -0.99 1.96
N GLY A 64 10.40 0.23 1.53
CA GLY A 64 10.58 0.52 0.12
C GLY A 64 11.42 1.76 -0.12
N GLU A 65 11.79 1.95 -1.37
CA GLU A 65 12.52 3.09 -1.87
C GLU A 65 11.61 3.90 -2.79
N ASP A 66 11.90 5.20 -2.93
CA ASP A 66 11.17 6.11 -3.83
C ASP A 66 9.64 5.96 -3.71
N ILE A 67 9.15 6.14 -2.49
CA ILE A 67 7.73 6.09 -2.20
C ILE A 67 7.10 7.40 -2.64
N LYS A 68 6.18 7.35 -3.59
CA LYS A 68 5.43 8.51 -4.09
C LYS A 68 3.97 8.39 -3.72
N ILE A 69 3.45 9.43 -3.10
CA ILE A 69 2.06 9.53 -2.69
C ILE A 69 1.39 10.63 -3.51
N TYR A 70 0.44 10.24 -4.33
CA TYR A 70 -0.41 11.13 -5.11
C TYR A 70 -1.76 11.23 -4.39
N PRO A 71 -2.03 12.31 -3.65
CA PRO A 71 -3.26 12.42 -2.85
C PRO A 71 -4.52 12.24 -3.69
N GLY A 72 -5.42 11.35 -3.25
CA GLY A 72 -6.66 11.05 -3.96
C GLY A 72 -6.53 10.18 -5.22
N ASP A 73 -5.31 9.78 -5.61
CA ASP A 73 -5.07 8.96 -6.80
C ASP A 73 -4.41 7.62 -6.45
N LYS A 74 -3.14 7.61 -6.06
CA LYS A 74 -2.38 6.37 -5.85
C LYS A 74 -1.17 6.56 -4.94
N VAL A 75 -0.66 5.43 -4.45
CA VAL A 75 0.66 5.31 -3.83
C VAL A 75 1.52 4.39 -4.69
N VAL A 76 2.74 4.79 -4.98
CA VAL A 76 3.74 4.01 -5.73
C VAL A 76 4.95 3.78 -4.84
N ILE A 77 5.40 2.54 -4.72
CA ILE A 77 6.58 2.15 -3.94
C ILE A 77 7.52 1.38 -4.85
N GLN A 78 8.76 1.82 -4.97
CA GLN A 78 9.79 1.08 -5.68
C GLN A 78 10.49 0.11 -4.72
N HIS A 79 10.85 -1.06 -5.25
CA HIS A 79 11.52 -2.14 -4.53
C HIS A 79 10.90 -2.50 -3.17
N PRO A 80 9.55 -2.61 -3.06
CA PRO A 80 8.94 -2.92 -1.77
C PRO A 80 9.32 -4.29 -1.28
N SER A 81 9.65 -4.37 0.00
CA SER A 81 9.90 -5.59 0.75
C SER A 81 8.85 -5.73 1.84
N PHE A 82 8.20 -6.87 1.90
CA PHE A 82 7.13 -7.16 2.84
C PHE A 82 7.66 -8.01 3.99
N TYR A 83 7.38 -7.59 5.21
CA TYR A 83 7.86 -8.23 6.42
C TYR A 83 6.73 -8.59 7.37
N ILE A 84 6.87 -9.73 8.02
CA ILE A 84 6.16 -10.07 9.26
C ILE A 84 7.23 -10.13 10.35
N LYS A 85 7.11 -9.23 11.34
CA LYS A 85 8.16 -8.99 12.34
C LYS A 85 9.52 -8.76 11.66
N ASN A 86 10.50 -9.59 11.93
CA ASN A 86 11.84 -9.52 11.33
C ASN A 86 12.02 -10.45 10.13
N PHE A 87 10.98 -11.20 9.75
CA PHE A 87 11.04 -12.13 8.65
C PHE A 87 10.57 -11.47 7.35
N LYS A 88 11.46 -11.41 6.35
CA LYS A 88 11.14 -10.93 5.01
C LYS A 88 10.38 -12.02 4.27
N LEU A 89 9.17 -11.71 3.83
CA LEU A 89 8.34 -12.64 3.06
C LEU A 89 8.75 -12.68 1.60
N PHE A 90 8.75 -11.51 0.96
CA PHE A 90 9.10 -11.34 -0.45
C PHE A 90 9.38 -9.87 -0.77
N SER A 91 9.89 -9.64 -1.97
CA SER A 91 10.06 -8.29 -2.54
C SER A 91 9.46 -8.26 -3.94
N LEU A 92 9.06 -7.07 -4.36
CA LEU A 92 8.62 -6.78 -5.71
C LEU A 92 9.53 -5.71 -6.34
N LYS A 93 9.52 -5.60 -7.65
CA LYS A 93 10.22 -4.52 -8.36
C LYS A 93 9.52 -3.18 -8.12
N SER A 94 8.21 -3.19 -8.10
CA SER A 94 7.38 -2.02 -7.88
C SER A 94 6.01 -2.46 -7.35
N TYR A 95 5.37 -1.62 -6.57
CA TYR A 95 4.02 -1.82 -6.08
C TYR A 95 3.24 -0.52 -6.20
N THR A 96 2.09 -0.58 -6.83
CA THR A 96 1.18 0.56 -6.96
C THR A 96 -0.17 0.21 -6.35
N LYS A 97 -0.69 1.10 -5.54
CA LYS A 97 -2.02 0.98 -4.95
C LYS A 97 -2.84 2.22 -5.29
N SER A 98 -3.98 2.01 -5.96
CA SER A 98 -4.96 3.07 -6.18
C SER A 98 -5.66 3.43 -4.86
N ILE A 99 -5.84 4.72 -4.65
CA ILE A 99 -6.65 5.29 -3.56
C ILE A 99 -7.88 6.04 -4.11
N ARG A 100 -8.12 5.93 -5.42
CA ARG A 100 -9.35 6.41 -6.07
C ARG A 100 -10.55 5.62 -5.56
N GLY A 101 -11.63 6.28 -5.24
CA GLY A 101 -12.87 5.63 -4.78
C GLY A 101 -12.97 5.44 -3.27
N ASP A 102 -11.95 5.74 -2.51
CA ASP A 102 -12.07 5.91 -1.07
C ASP A 102 -12.64 7.32 -0.81
N LYS A 103 -13.98 7.43 -0.79
CA LYS A 103 -14.72 8.70 -0.66
C LYS A 103 -14.36 9.52 0.58
N GLN A 104 -13.49 9.00 1.44
CA GLN A 104 -13.05 9.64 2.67
C GLN A 104 -11.55 9.95 2.71
N GLY A 105 -10.78 9.68 1.63
CA GLY A 105 -9.33 9.83 1.65
C GLY A 105 -8.60 8.89 2.62
N LYS A 106 -9.32 7.96 3.22
CA LYS A 106 -8.77 6.98 4.17
C LYS A 106 -8.29 5.76 3.41
N VAL A 107 -7.04 5.77 3.03
CA VAL A 107 -6.38 4.55 2.56
C VAL A 107 -6.28 3.58 3.73
N SER A 108 -7.04 2.50 3.72
CA SER A 108 -6.91 1.47 4.76
C SER A 108 -5.52 0.87 4.71
N ALA A 109 -4.81 0.79 5.85
CA ALA A 109 -3.51 0.12 5.96
C ALA A 109 -3.56 -1.31 5.37
N PHE A 110 -4.71 -1.96 5.56
CA PHE A 110 -4.94 -3.29 5.02
C PHE A 110 -5.10 -3.34 3.49
N SER A 111 -5.32 -2.22 2.82
CA SER A 111 -5.44 -2.22 1.37
C SER A 111 -4.09 -2.25 0.64
N ILE A 112 -3.00 -1.89 1.32
CA ILE A 112 -1.63 -1.90 0.77
C ILE A 112 -0.89 -3.19 1.13
N MET A 113 -1.19 -3.79 2.29
CA MET A 113 -0.44 -4.94 2.82
C MET A 113 -1.15 -6.27 2.59
N PRO A 114 -0.40 -7.34 2.25
CA PRO A 114 -0.93 -8.69 2.32
C PRO A 114 -1.46 -8.98 3.73
N ARG A 115 -2.66 -9.53 3.80
CA ARG A 115 -3.31 -9.89 5.07
C ARG A 115 -3.13 -11.37 5.33
N PRO A 116 -2.76 -11.76 6.55
CA PRO A 116 -2.88 -13.14 6.96
C PRO A 116 -4.35 -13.55 6.98
N ILE A 117 -4.62 -14.73 6.47
CA ILE A 117 -5.94 -15.37 6.47
C ILE A 117 -5.81 -16.80 6.97
N TYR A 118 -6.88 -17.31 7.53
CA TYR A 118 -6.98 -18.70 7.96
C TYR A 118 -8.33 -19.27 7.53
N ASN A 119 -8.27 -20.49 7.02
CA ASN A 119 -9.44 -21.30 6.72
C ASN A 119 -9.12 -22.75 7.13
N SER A 120 -10.05 -23.44 7.75
CA SER A 120 -9.87 -24.83 8.21
C SER A 120 -9.48 -25.77 7.08
N ASP A 121 -10.05 -25.58 5.90
CA ASP A 121 -9.85 -26.45 4.75
C ASP A 121 -8.54 -26.12 4.02
N ASP A 122 -8.29 -24.85 3.77
CA ASP A 122 -7.15 -24.34 2.99
C ASP A 122 -5.90 -24.06 3.83
N GLY A 123 -6.03 -23.96 5.16
CA GLY A 123 -4.94 -23.68 6.09
C GLY A 123 -4.65 -22.19 6.30
N ILE A 124 -3.42 -21.88 6.70
CA ILE A 124 -2.93 -20.52 6.85
C ILE A 124 -2.60 -19.96 5.46
N GLY A 125 -2.88 -18.69 5.25
CA GLY A 125 -2.62 -18.06 3.97
C GLY A 125 -2.35 -16.56 4.06
N LEU A 126 -2.11 -15.98 2.91
CA LEU A 126 -1.98 -14.55 2.69
C LEU A 126 -2.93 -14.13 1.57
N ARG A 127 -3.58 -13.00 1.75
CA ARG A 127 -4.36 -12.36 0.69
C ARG A 127 -3.88 -10.93 0.51
N GLY A 128 -3.82 -10.48 -0.72
CA GLY A 128 -3.48 -9.11 -1.04
C GLY A 128 -4.04 -8.68 -2.38
N ASN A 129 -3.89 -7.41 -2.67
CA ASN A 129 -4.30 -6.86 -3.94
C ASN A 129 -3.31 -5.81 -4.42
N ALA A 130 -3.22 -5.66 -5.74
CA ALA A 130 -2.55 -4.57 -6.42
C ALA A 130 -3.53 -3.96 -7.42
N GLU A 131 -3.53 -2.65 -7.52
CA GLU A 131 -4.40 -1.92 -8.44
C GLU A 131 -3.55 -0.91 -9.20
N ILE A 132 -3.73 -0.86 -10.51
CA ILE A 132 -3.00 0.02 -11.42
C ILE A 132 -4.03 0.92 -12.09
N PRO A 133 -4.06 2.22 -11.78
CA PRO A 133 -4.93 3.15 -12.47
C PRO A 133 -4.63 3.20 -13.97
N LEU A 134 -5.65 3.04 -14.80
CA LEU A 134 -5.58 3.12 -16.26
C LEU A 134 -6.54 4.23 -16.73
N GLY A 135 -5.97 5.40 -16.97
CA GLY A 135 -6.74 6.59 -17.31
C GLY A 135 -7.51 7.16 -16.10
N GLU A 136 -8.50 8.01 -16.38
CA GLU A 136 -9.25 8.74 -15.35
C GLU A 136 -10.34 7.91 -14.68
N SER A 137 -10.89 6.93 -15.38
CA SER A 137 -12.09 6.20 -14.95
C SER A 137 -11.89 4.69 -14.90
N GLY A 138 -10.67 4.19 -15.04
CA GLY A 138 -10.43 2.75 -15.05
C GLY A 138 -9.23 2.33 -14.23
N GLU A 139 -9.25 1.09 -13.78
CA GLU A 139 -8.12 0.45 -13.11
C GLU A 139 -8.03 -1.03 -13.46
N ALA A 140 -6.83 -1.52 -13.68
CA ALA A 140 -6.56 -2.94 -13.65
C ALA A 140 -6.34 -3.38 -12.20
N TYR A 141 -6.85 -4.53 -11.83
CA TYR A 141 -6.63 -5.09 -10.50
C TYR A 141 -6.10 -6.50 -10.57
N PHE A 142 -5.26 -6.84 -9.58
CA PHE A 142 -4.74 -8.16 -9.34
C PHE A 142 -4.96 -8.50 -7.87
N ASP A 143 -5.91 -9.38 -7.61
CA ASP A 143 -6.15 -9.93 -6.28
C ASP A 143 -5.51 -11.31 -6.18
N TYR A 144 -4.93 -11.63 -5.05
CA TYR A 144 -4.39 -12.95 -4.83
C TYR A 144 -4.70 -13.47 -3.43
N LYS A 145 -4.85 -14.78 -3.36
CA LYS A 145 -4.85 -15.55 -2.12
C LYS A 145 -3.84 -16.67 -2.27
N TRP A 146 -3.03 -16.83 -1.26
CA TRP A 146 -2.16 -17.99 -1.14
C TRP A 146 -2.50 -18.72 0.14
N TYR A 147 -2.62 -20.04 0.07
CA TYR A 147 -2.92 -20.89 1.21
C TYR A 147 -1.89 -22.01 1.28
N SER A 148 -1.55 -22.43 2.51
CA SER A 148 -0.56 -23.47 2.77
C SER A 148 -0.94 -24.84 2.20
N LYS A 149 -2.24 -25.14 2.09
CA LYS A 149 -2.75 -26.39 1.54
C LYS A 149 -3.29 -26.26 0.12
N ALA A 150 -3.97 -25.15 -0.18
CA ALA A 150 -4.64 -24.97 -1.47
C ALA A 150 -3.82 -24.19 -2.51
N GLY A 151 -2.61 -23.68 -2.13
CA GLY A 151 -1.72 -23.01 -3.04
C GLY A 151 -2.19 -21.59 -3.44
N PHE A 152 -1.83 -21.19 -4.64
CA PHE A 152 -2.00 -19.84 -5.14
C PHE A 152 -3.27 -19.70 -5.98
N LYS A 153 -4.15 -18.77 -5.57
CA LYS A 153 -5.44 -18.47 -6.21
C LYS A 153 -5.42 -17.01 -6.71
N PRO A 154 -4.98 -16.74 -7.94
CA PRO A 154 -4.96 -15.39 -8.49
C PRO A 154 -6.32 -15.03 -9.09
N GLN A 155 -6.61 -13.73 -9.06
CA GLN A 155 -7.70 -13.08 -9.79
C GLN A 155 -7.16 -11.83 -10.45
N ILE A 156 -7.39 -11.67 -11.74
CA ILE A 156 -7.02 -10.49 -12.51
C ILE A 156 -8.26 -9.91 -13.18
N GLY A 157 -8.33 -8.60 -13.27
CA GLY A 157 -9.44 -7.98 -13.97
C GLY A 157 -9.25 -6.49 -14.19
N TYR A 158 -10.29 -5.93 -14.75
CA TYR A 158 -10.41 -4.51 -15.02
C TYR A 158 -11.70 -3.97 -14.43
N ARG A 159 -11.62 -2.78 -13.83
CA ARG A 159 -12.74 -2.08 -13.22
C ARG A 159 -12.86 -0.70 -13.86
N TYR A 160 -14.07 -0.35 -14.24
CA TYR A 160 -14.40 0.95 -14.84
C TYR A 160 -15.39 1.69 -13.93
N PHE A 161 -15.04 2.91 -13.55
CA PHE A 161 -15.87 3.75 -12.70
C PHE A 161 -16.74 4.67 -13.55
N LEU A 162 -18.04 4.47 -13.46
CA LEU A 162 -19.08 5.27 -14.10
C LEU A 162 -19.65 6.26 -13.08
N PRO A 163 -20.23 7.39 -13.50
CA PRO A 163 -20.85 8.36 -12.58
C PRO A 163 -21.97 7.75 -11.73
N TRP A 164 -22.62 6.71 -12.24
CA TRP A 164 -23.75 6.02 -11.61
C TRP A 164 -23.42 4.63 -11.06
N GLY A 165 -22.19 4.15 -11.21
CA GLY A 165 -21.80 2.83 -10.71
C GLY A 165 -20.45 2.37 -11.17
N THR A 166 -20.13 1.10 -10.91
CA THR A 166 -18.87 0.46 -11.29
C THR A 166 -19.15 -0.79 -12.11
N ALA A 167 -18.56 -0.89 -13.29
CA ALA A 167 -18.52 -2.09 -14.09
C ALA A 167 -17.19 -2.80 -13.91
N SER A 168 -17.19 -4.14 -13.82
CA SER A 168 -15.94 -4.90 -13.73
C SER A 168 -16.00 -6.18 -14.54
N ILE A 169 -14.86 -6.53 -15.14
CA ILE A 169 -14.63 -7.82 -15.79
C ILE A 169 -13.37 -8.43 -15.20
N GLY A 170 -13.37 -9.71 -14.92
CA GLY A 170 -12.21 -10.37 -14.33
C GLY A 170 -12.19 -11.87 -14.60
N TYR A 171 -11.00 -12.43 -14.45
CA TYR A 171 -10.71 -13.86 -14.54
C TYR A 171 -10.10 -14.34 -13.23
N SER A 172 -10.57 -15.46 -12.73
CA SER A 172 -10.01 -16.12 -11.56
C SER A 172 -9.74 -17.59 -11.85
N LYS A 173 -8.59 -18.08 -11.38
CA LYS A 173 -8.27 -19.53 -11.39
C LYS A 173 -8.65 -20.11 -10.04
N VAL A 174 -9.58 -21.04 -10.04
CA VAL A 174 -9.90 -21.87 -8.88
C VAL A 174 -9.11 -23.17 -9.03
N SER A 175 -8.19 -23.44 -8.10
CA SER A 175 -7.59 -24.78 -8.00
C SER A 175 -8.56 -25.66 -7.21
N ASN A 176 -8.97 -26.77 -7.83
CA ASN A 176 -9.62 -27.85 -7.13
C ASN A 176 -8.59 -28.62 -6.31
#